data_01b666ca95f11bdb8a41d3e6f04a09ea
#
_entry.id   01b666ca95f11bdb8a41d3e6f04a09ea
#
_cell.length_a   1.000
_cell.length_b   1.000
_cell.length_c   1.000
_cell.angle_alpha   90.00
_cell.angle_beta   90.00
_cell.angle_gamma   90.00
#
_symmetry.space_group_name_H-M   'P 1'
#
loop_
_entity.id
_entity.type
_entity.pdbx_description
1 polymer ?
#
loop_
_entity_poly.entity_id
_entity_poly.type
_entity_poly.pdbx_seq_one_letter_code
_entity_poly.pdbx_strand_id
1 'polypeptide(L)'
;MIYAKMAEPRNAGNPYEFDYASYLKLHGVGGTAFVFADDVVPLSSAQSARLRGQCLGLGDRVMLWGENIRLRLMRLYRNAGLEGDFLAVVSAMTLGEKSHVSRRMRDVFSHTGTSHVLALSGLHLGIIFSLLQYLLTFGGRFRRMCVPAQVAIILFVWFYAVVAGMPVSLVRASIMCTLVCLSALAGGNPLSEGNLYLAAFLILLFAPLSLFDVGFQMSFVSVLSILKLMPFVAPPRVIASSPAGKLWAFMAVSLCAQAGVAALVAYHFHNFPTYFMLSNLVVVPMATVIVSLSFALAALSWLHPVAVAVGWLLKTLLRFQFSFLDFAGSLPGASLTLYPSLPTVAVLYVALLLLFGWVASRKRIYLIFMATVIVAAIAVQTITATNACRPGSVWFYGGTRVSAAQFVVSSCESYLYSPATESDEAVWHAMTTVSHDYWARCGMSRPVRLHDGFESRYAKFYDGLLLFGNRTFLFLDASTPRHDGISTVKVDAVFVSRGFKGNLQAWLEKVKSDLVVLDTGISAARRTKFLRECRKSGVRVHDLDAQGALEMPIDRHCAAHDS
;
A
#
# COMPACT_ATOMS: atom_id res chain seq x y z
N MET A 1 -12.65 -24.08 -14.17
CA MET A 1 -13.71 -24.10 -13.16
C MET A 1 -13.04 -24.03 -11.81
N ILE A 2 -13.51 -23.19 -10.92
CA ILE A 2 -12.94 -23.01 -9.59
C ILE A 2 -14.01 -23.38 -8.56
N TYR A 3 -13.67 -24.25 -7.63
CA TYR A 3 -14.53 -24.61 -6.51
C TYR A 3 -14.02 -23.89 -5.27
N ALA A 4 -14.74 -22.85 -4.83
CA ALA A 4 -14.32 -22.06 -3.69
C ALA A 4 -15.52 -21.52 -2.91
N LYS A 5 -15.38 -21.44 -1.60
CA LYS A 5 -16.34 -20.77 -0.72
C LYS A 5 -16.01 -19.28 -0.67
N MET A 6 -16.91 -18.45 -1.17
CA MET A 6 -16.76 -17.00 -1.07
C MET A 6 -17.04 -16.53 0.36
N ALA A 7 -16.22 -15.62 0.85
CA ALA A 7 -16.37 -14.95 2.13
C ALA A 7 -16.31 -13.43 1.96
N GLU A 8 -17.00 -12.70 2.81
CA GLU A 8 -16.87 -11.24 2.86
C GLU A 8 -15.46 -10.88 3.36
N PRO A 9 -14.78 -9.90 2.72
CA PRO A 9 -13.48 -9.43 3.18
C PRO A 9 -13.57 -8.90 4.60
N ARG A 10 -12.65 -9.33 5.46
CA ARG A 10 -12.56 -8.90 6.86
C ARG A 10 -11.13 -8.52 7.20
N ASN A 11 -10.98 -7.54 8.10
CA ASN A 11 -9.70 -7.20 8.70
C ASN A 11 -9.46 -8.07 9.92
N ALA A 12 -8.20 -8.27 10.28
CA ALA A 12 -7.85 -8.98 11.51
C ALA A 12 -8.08 -8.12 12.77
N GLY A 13 -8.28 -6.81 12.62
CA GLY A 13 -8.58 -5.89 13.71
C GLY A 13 -7.38 -5.55 14.60
N ASN A 14 -6.16 -5.79 14.13
CA ASN A 14 -4.95 -5.44 14.87
C ASN A 14 -4.77 -3.92 14.98
N PRO A 15 -4.06 -3.43 16.01
CA PRO A 15 -3.87 -2.00 16.19
C PRO A 15 -3.14 -1.38 14.99
N TYR A 16 -3.73 -0.32 14.43
CA TYR A 16 -3.24 0.40 13.24
C TYR A 16 -3.06 -0.45 11.98
N GLU A 17 -3.75 -1.58 11.90
CA GLU A 17 -3.77 -2.42 10.69
C GLU A 17 -4.37 -1.65 9.50
N PHE A 18 -3.82 -1.89 8.30
CA PHE A 18 -4.40 -1.36 7.08
C PHE A 18 -5.81 -1.93 6.84
N ASP A 19 -6.79 -1.07 6.64
CA ASP A 19 -8.18 -1.46 6.40
C ASP A 19 -8.36 -2.04 4.98
N TYR A 20 -7.94 -3.32 4.85
CA TYR A 20 -7.98 -4.04 3.59
C TYR A 20 -9.42 -4.33 3.13
N ALA A 21 -10.34 -4.54 4.06
CA ALA A 21 -11.76 -4.78 3.74
C ALA A 21 -12.41 -3.55 3.08
N SER A 22 -12.21 -2.36 3.65
CA SER A 22 -12.68 -1.10 3.05
C SER A 22 -11.98 -0.81 1.73
N TYR A 23 -10.67 -1.07 1.63
CA TYR A 23 -9.94 -0.94 0.38
C TYR A 23 -10.55 -1.81 -0.74
N LEU A 24 -10.85 -3.08 -0.48
CA LEU A 24 -11.49 -3.96 -1.45
C LEU A 24 -12.90 -3.49 -1.84
N LYS A 25 -13.71 -3.05 -0.87
CA LYS A 25 -15.05 -2.50 -1.11
C LYS A 25 -15.00 -1.26 -2.00
N LEU A 26 -14.04 -0.35 -1.78
CA LEU A 26 -13.82 0.84 -2.63
C LEU A 26 -13.48 0.46 -4.08
N HIS A 27 -12.83 -0.70 -4.28
CA HIS A 27 -12.49 -1.24 -5.60
C HIS A 27 -13.56 -2.17 -6.19
N GLY A 28 -14.76 -2.22 -5.60
CA GLY A 28 -15.89 -3.01 -6.10
C GLY A 28 -15.75 -4.51 -5.84
N VAL A 29 -14.83 -4.94 -4.98
CA VAL A 29 -14.66 -6.35 -4.60
C VAL A 29 -15.57 -6.67 -3.42
N GLY A 30 -16.68 -7.37 -3.68
CA GLY A 30 -17.66 -7.75 -2.66
C GLY A 30 -17.35 -9.08 -1.95
N GLY A 31 -16.41 -9.88 -2.45
CA GLY A 31 -16.08 -11.17 -1.86
C GLY A 31 -14.68 -11.64 -2.22
N THR A 32 -14.09 -12.42 -1.34
CA THR A 32 -12.80 -13.10 -1.52
C THR A 32 -12.96 -14.59 -1.31
N ALA A 33 -12.13 -15.40 -1.99
CA ALA A 33 -12.10 -16.83 -1.79
C ALA A 33 -10.66 -17.31 -1.74
N PHE A 34 -10.40 -18.28 -0.88
CA PHE A 34 -9.16 -19.00 -0.86
C PHE A 34 -9.29 -20.25 -1.72
N VAL A 35 -8.41 -20.42 -2.71
CA VAL A 35 -8.45 -21.52 -3.68
C VAL A 35 -7.12 -22.25 -3.65
N PHE A 36 -7.16 -23.56 -3.42
CA PHE A 36 -5.99 -24.41 -3.60
C PHE A 36 -5.81 -24.77 -5.09
N ALA A 37 -4.57 -25.09 -5.48
CA ALA A 37 -4.26 -25.44 -6.86
C ALA A 37 -5.11 -26.64 -7.36
N ASP A 38 -5.41 -27.57 -6.46
CA ASP A 38 -6.21 -28.78 -6.74
C ASP A 38 -7.70 -28.46 -6.98
N ASP A 39 -8.20 -27.32 -6.48
CA ASP A 39 -9.58 -26.87 -6.68
C ASP A 39 -9.78 -26.18 -8.05
N VAL A 40 -8.71 -26.05 -8.84
CA VAL A 40 -8.75 -25.42 -10.16
C VAL A 40 -8.76 -26.48 -11.25
N VAL A 41 -9.90 -26.66 -11.87
CA VAL A 41 -10.05 -27.59 -13.00
C VAL A 41 -9.98 -26.82 -14.32
N PRO A 42 -8.97 -27.06 -15.18
CA PRO A 42 -8.88 -26.43 -16.48
C PRO A 42 -10.05 -26.86 -17.37
N LEU A 43 -10.62 -25.91 -18.09
CA LEU A 43 -11.70 -26.21 -19.05
C LEU A 43 -11.12 -26.63 -20.39
N SER A 44 -11.76 -27.56 -21.08
CA SER A 44 -11.43 -27.89 -22.45
C SER A 44 -11.66 -26.67 -23.37
N SER A 45 -10.97 -26.63 -24.52
CA SER A 45 -11.12 -25.55 -25.51
C SER A 45 -12.57 -25.37 -25.96
N ALA A 46 -13.33 -26.48 -26.15
CA ALA A 46 -14.74 -26.45 -26.53
C ALA A 46 -15.64 -25.88 -25.42
N GLN A 47 -15.43 -26.29 -24.16
CA GLN A 47 -16.14 -25.75 -23.00
C GLN A 47 -15.85 -24.26 -22.81
N SER A 48 -14.59 -23.84 -22.95
CA SER A 48 -14.18 -22.45 -22.87
C SER A 48 -14.84 -21.59 -23.95
N ALA A 49 -14.93 -22.10 -25.20
CA ALA A 49 -15.57 -21.40 -26.32
C ALA A 49 -17.08 -21.23 -26.07
N ARG A 50 -17.75 -22.29 -25.59
CA ARG A 50 -19.18 -22.26 -25.26
C ARG A 50 -19.51 -21.28 -24.15
N LEU A 51 -18.75 -21.26 -23.05
CA LEU A 51 -18.94 -20.35 -21.93
C LEU A 51 -18.65 -18.88 -22.32
N ARG A 52 -17.62 -18.65 -23.14
CA ARG A 52 -17.34 -17.30 -23.68
C ARG A 52 -18.49 -16.75 -24.51
N GLY A 53 -19.19 -17.63 -25.27
CA GLY A 53 -20.34 -17.23 -26.07
C GLY A 53 -21.60 -16.89 -25.26
N GLN A 54 -21.80 -17.58 -24.14
CA GLN A 54 -23.03 -17.51 -23.34
C GLN A 54 -22.98 -16.56 -22.15
N CYS A 55 -21.81 -16.37 -21.53
CA CYS A 55 -21.69 -15.70 -20.25
C CYS A 55 -20.97 -14.34 -20.31
N LEU A 56 -20.28 -13.99 -21.42
CA LEU A 56 -19.47 -12.78 -21.49
C LEU A 56 -20.18 -11.67 -22.24
N GLY A 57 -20.33 -10.51 -21.59
CA GLY A 57 -20.75 -9.27 -22.20
C GLY A 57 -19.71 -8.71 -23.18
N LEU A 58 -20.09 -7.67 -23.94
CA LEU A 58 -19.16 -7.00 -24.87
C LEU A 58 -17.94 -6.42 -24.14
N GLY A 59 -18.13 -5.85 -22.94
CA GLY A 59 -17.04 -5.32 -22.12
C GLY A 59 -16.04 -6.41 -21.74
N ASP A 60 -16.51 -7.57 -21.29
CA ASP A 60 -15.65 -8.69 -20.91
C ASP A 60 -14.84 -9.22 -22.09
N ARG A 61 -15.44 -9.26 -23.28
CA ARG A 61 -14.75 -9.68 -24.53
C ARG A 61 -13.63 -8.71 -24.89
N VAL A 62 -13.87 -7.40 -24.76
CA VAL A 62 -12.87 -6.36 -25.01
C VAL A 62 -11.72 -6.48 -24.00
N MET A 63 -12.04 -6.69 -22.73
CA MET A 63 -11.01 -6.87 -21.68
C MET A 63 -10.17 -8.13 -21.92
N LEU A 64 -10.78 -9.28 -22.25
CA LEU A 64 -10.05 -10.50 -22.60
C LEU A 64 -9.19 -10.34 -23.86
N TRP A 65 -9.66 -9.58 -24.83
CA TRP A 65 -8.88 -9.26 -26.02
C TRP A 65 -7.66 -8.42 -25.66
N GLY A 66 -7.81 -7.38 -24.81
CA GLY A 66 -6.71 -6.58 -24.30
C GLY A 66 -5.70 -7.43 -23.52
N GLU A 67 -6.18 -8.34 -22.67
CA GLU A 67 -5.32 -9.27 -21.93
C GLU A 67 -4.51 -10.20 -22.84
N ASN A 68 -5.12 -10.72 -23.90
CA ASN A 68 -4.40 -11.53 -24.88
C ASN A 68 -3.27 -10.75 -25.58
N ILE A 69 -3.50 -9.46 -25.89
CA ILE A 69 -2.44 -8.58 -26.41
C ILE A 69 -1.36 -8.39 -25.37
N ARG A 70 -1.71 -8.08 -24.11
CA ARG A 70 -0.76 -7.93 -23.01
C ARG A 70 0.13 -9.17 -22.86
N LEU A 71 -0.44 -10.35 -22.86
CA LEU A 71 0.30 -11.63 -22.78
C LEU A 71 1.23 -11.86 -24.00
N ARG A 72 0.82 -11.41 -25.19
CA ARG A 72 1.69 -11.46 -26.39
C ARG A 72 2.87 -10.52 -26.25
N LEU A 73 2.65 -9.29 -25.74
CA LEU A 73 3.70 -8.32 -25.50
C LEU A 73 4.68 -8.81 -24.42
N MET A 74 4.20 -9.42 -23.35
CA MET A 74 5.09 -10.03 -22.33
C MET A 74 5.97 -11.14 -22.92
N ARG A 75 5.39 -12.00 -23.78
CA ARG A 75 6.17 -13.02 -24.50
C ARG A 75 7.23 -12.39 -25.41
N LEU A 76 6.88 -11.30 -26.10
CA LEU A 76 7.80 -10.56 -26.95
C LEU A 76 8.97 -9.99 -26.13
N TYR A 77 8.72 -9.39 -24.98
CA TYR A 77 9.77 -8.89 -24.09
C TYR A 77 10.70 -10.02 -23.61
N ARG A 78 10.13 -11.18 -23.29
CA ARG A 78 10.91 -12.36 -22.90
C ARG A 78 11.79 -12.86 -24.06
N ASN A 79 11.25 -12.93 -25.28
CA ASN A 79 11.99 -13.33 -26.47
C ASN A 79 13.11 -12.33 -26.83
N ALA A 80 12.97 -11.06 -26.46
CA ALA A 80 14.03 -10.05 -26.60
C ALA A 80 15.11 -10.13 -25.49
N GLY A 81 15.08 -11.18 -24.63
CA GLY A 81 16.08 -11.45 -23.60
C GLY A 81 15.83 -10.77 -22.26
N LEU A 82 14.62 -10.21 -22.02
CA LEU A 82 14.25 -9.67 -20.71
C LEU A 82 13.72 -10.80 -19.82
N GLU A 83 14.37 -11.05 -18.68
CA GLU A 83 14.01 -12.10 -17.73
C GLU A 83 14.03 -11.58 -16.30
N GLY A 84 13.43 -12.32 -15.36
CA GLY A 84 13.42 -12.00 -13.91
C GLY A 84 12.91 -10.60 -13.61
N ASP A 85 13.63 -9.85 -12.77
CA ASP A 85 13.26 -8.50 -12.36
C ASP A 85 13.21 -7.49 -13.53
N PHE A 86 14.01 -7.70 -14.61
CA PHE A 86 13.96 -6.84 -15.80
C PHE A 86 12.63 -6.96 -16.52
N LEU A 87 12.15 -8.17 -16.75
CA LEU A 87 10.82 -8.42 -17.34
C LEU A 87 9.71 -7.89 -16.44
N ALA A 88 9.81 -8.15 -15.13
CA ALA A 88 8.83 -7.72 -14.14
C ALA A 88 8.66 -6.20 -14.13
N VAL A 89 9.77 -5.44 -14.08
CA VAL A 89 9.75 -3.98 -14.04
C VAL A 89 9.26 -3.38 -15.37
N VAL A 90 9.76 -3.86 -16.53
CA VAL A 90 9.25 -3.38 -17.83
C VAL A 90 7.76 -3.66 -17.97
N SER A 91 7.30 -4.86 -17.62
CA SER A 91 5.88 -5.23 -17.70
C SER A 91 5.01 -4.38 -16.76
N ALA A 92 5.51 -4.07 -15.55
CA ALA A 92 4.82 -3.18 -14.62
C ALA A 92 4.70 -1.75 -15.16
N MET A 93 5.79 -1.20 -15.74
CA MET A 93 5.85 0.17 -16.27
C MET A 93 5.07 0.35 -17.57
N THR A 94 5.01 -0.68 -18.42
CA THR A 94 4.41 -0.56 -19.78
C THR A 94 3.05 -1.24 -19.91
N LEU A 95 2.80 -2.33 -19.20
CA LEU A 95 1.59 -3.14 -19.31
C LEU A 95 0.75 -3.17 -18.04
N GLY A 96 1.22 -2.55 -16.94
CA GLY A 96 0.53 -2.53 -15.67
C GLY A 96 0.59 -3.85 -14.88
N GLU A 97 1.37 -4.83 -15.35
CA GLU A 97 1.48 -6.15 -14.72
C GLU A 97 2.50 -6.14 -13.58
N LYS A 98 1.99 -6.18 -12.34
CA LYS A 98 2.81 -6.05 -11.12
C LYS A 98 3.02 -7.36 -10.37
N SER A 99 2.35 -8.44 -10.77
CA SER A 99 2.35 -9.71 -10.02
C SER A 99 3.74 -10.32 -9.90
N HIS A 100 4.60 -10.07 -10.90
CA HIS A 100 5.96 -10.60 -10.96
C HIS A 100 7.02 -9.71 -10.28
N VAL A 101 6.65 -8.51 -9.81
CA VAL A 101 7.61 -7.61 -9.15
C VAL A 101 7.94 -8.14 -7.76
N SER A 102 9.22 -8.43 -7.51
CA SER A 102 9.71 -8.92 -6.23
C SER A 102 9.48 -7.91 -5.09
N ARG A 103 9.36 -8.40 -3.85
CA ARG A 103 9.24 -7.52 -2.66
C ARG A 103 10.45 -6.59 -2.57
N ARG A 104 11.66 -7.13 -2.75
CA ARG A 104 12.90 -6.34 -2.76
C ARG A 104 12.82 -5.15 -3.72
N MET A 105 12.36 -5.37 -4.97
CA MET A 105 12.22 -4.28 -5.94
C MET A 105 11.22 -3.22 -5.49
N ARG A 106 10.06 -3.64 -4.94
CA ARG A 106 9.07 -2.68 -4.41
C ARG A 106 9.66 -1.83 -3.30
N ASP A 107 10.42 -2.44 -2.38
CA ASP A 107 11.05 -1.74 -1.26
C ASP A 107 12.11 -0.74 -1.74
N VAL A 108 12.98 -1.12 -2.68
CA VAL A 108 13.99 -0.24 -3.28
C VAL A 108 13.34 0.98 -3.94
N PHE A 109 12.31 0.78 -4.77
CA PHE A 109 11.56 1.87 -5.39
C PHE A 109 10.81 2.75 -4.36
N SER A 110 10.35 2.17 -3.26
CA SER A 110 9.68 2.88 -2.19
C SER A 110 10.64 3.76 -1.40
N HIS A 111 11.76 3.22 -0.96
CA HIS A 111 12.77 3.95 -0.18
C HIS A 111 13.39 5.12 -0.97
N THR A 112 13.49 4.99 -2.28
CA THR A 112 14.02 6.05 -3.15
C THR A 112 12.97 7.05 -3.65
N GLY A 113 11.67 6.85 -3.30
CA GLY A 113 10.55 7.74 -3.70
C GLY A 113 10.12 7.59 -5.14
N THR A 114 10.51 6.50 -5.80
CA THR A 114 10.25 6.25 -7.22
C THR A 114 9.17 5.19 -7.46
N SER A 115 8.39 4.81 -6.44
CA SER A 115 7.27 3.85 -6.54
C SER A 115 6.26 4.22 -7.62
N HIS A 116 6.07 5.53 -7.86
CA HIS A 116 5.19 6.04 -8.91
C HIS A 116 5.66 5.68 -10.32
N VAL A 117 6.95 5.39 -10.51
CA VAL A 117 7.53 4.95 -11.78
C VAL A 117 7.31 3.45 -11.98
N LEU A 118 7.38 2.65 -10.91
CA LEU A 118 7.10 1.21 -10.99
C LEU A 118 5.61 0.93 -11.29
N ALA A 119 4.72 1.81 -10.86
CA ALA A 119 3.31 1.71 -11.19
C ALA A 119 3.03 2.34 -12.55
N LEU A 120 2.18 1.70 -13.36
CA LEU A 120 1.65 2.34 -14.57
C LEU A 120 0.86 3.60 -14.17
N SER A 121 1.38 4.76 -14.52
CA SER A 121 0.93 6.05 -14.00
C SER A 121 0.59 7.04 -15.12
N GLY A 122 0.01 8.17 -14.74
CA GLY A 122 -0.22 9.29 -15.66
C GLY A 122 1.05 9.80 -16.34
N LEU A 123 2.23 9.67 -15.68
CA LEU A 123 3.50 10.01 -16.29
C LEU A 123 3.78 9.15 -17.54
N HIS A 124 3.60 7.82 -17.45
CA HIS A 124 3.81 6.91 -18.56
C HIS A 124 2.87 7.19 -19.72
N LEU A 125 1.59 7.43 -19.41
CA LEU A 125 0.65 7.85 -20.43
C LEU A 125 1.00 9.22 -21.03
N GLY A 126 1.48 10.16 -20.22
CA GLY A 126 1.96 11.47 -20.67
C GLY A 126 3.15 11.37 -21.63
N ILE A 127 4.07 10.42 -21.38
CA ILE A 127 5.19 10.13 -22.29
C ILE A 127 4.67 9.64 -23.65
N ILE A 128 3.78 8.64 -23.62
CA ILE A 128 3.16 8.07 -24.83
C ILE A 128 2.36 9.13 -25.57
N PHE A 129 1.55 9.91 -24.85
CA PHE A 129 0.77 11.02 -25.38
C PHE A 129 1.66 12.04 -26.08
N SER A 130 2.75 12.48 -25.45
CA SER A 130 3.69 13.44 -26.01
C SER A 130 4.41 12.90 -27.25
N LEU A 131 4.78 11.61 -27.23
CA LEU A 131 5.39 10.94 -28.38
C LEU A 131 4.42 10.88 -29.56
N LEU A 132 3.17 10.48 -29.33
CA LEU A 132 2.14 10.43 -30.36
C LEU A 132 1.82 11.82 -30.89
N GLN A 133 1.70 12.81 -30.01
CA GLN A 133 1.50 14.20 -30.39
C GLN A 133 2.62 14.68 -31.32
N TYR A 134 3.88 14.41 -30.97
CA TYR A 134 5.03 14.76 -31.79
C TYR A 134 5.02 14.06 -33.16
N LEU A 135 4.77 12.75 -33.17
CA LEU A 135 4.76 11.93 -34.39
C LEU A 135 3.60 12.33 -35.35
N LEU A 136 2.39 12.45 -34.82
CA LEU A 136 1.18 12.69 -35.64
C LEU A 136 1.03 14.14 -36.08
N THR A 137 1.64 15.09 -35.36
CA THR A 137 1.63 16.52 -35.78
C THR A 137 2.91 16.92 -36.52
N PHE A 138 3.83 15.97 -36.77
CA PHE A 138 5.14 16.25 -37.41
C PHE A 138 5.88 17.42 -36.76
N GLY A 139 5.93 17.41 -35.40
CA GLY A 139 6.54 18.50 -34.65
C GLY A 139 5.84 19.85 -34.76
N GLY A 140 4.53 19.87 -35.03
CA GLY A 140 3.75 21.12 -35.17
C GLY A 140 3.72 21.72 -36.56
N ARG A 141 4.32 21.06 -37.57
CA ARG A 141 4.46 21.57 -38.94
C ARG A 141 3.13 21.61 -39.73
N PHE A 142 2.16 20.74 -39.34
CA PHE A 142 0.86 20.65 -40.04
C PHE A 142 -0.32 21.02 -39.13
N ARG A 143 -0.60 22.32 -39.05
CA ARG A 143 -1.71 22.87 -38.25
C ARG A 143 -3.11 22.38 -38.73
N ARG A 144 -3.25 21.96 -40.00
CA ARG A 144 -4.52 21.42 -40.55
C ARG A 144 -4.81 19.96 -40.19
N MET A 145 -3.82 19.20 -39.70
CA MET A 145 -4.03 17.80 -39.27
C MET A 145 -4.40 17.67 -37.78
N CYS A 146 -4.75 18.78 -37.12
CA CYS A 146 -5.01 18.74 -35.68
C CYS A 146 -6.19 17.86 -35.32
N VAL A 147 -7.30 17.87 -36.04
CA VAL A 147 -8.50 17.08 -35.68
C VAL A 147 -8.26 15.57 -35.80
N PRO A 148 -7.85 15.04 -36.98
CA PRO A 148 -7.62 13.60 -37.08
C PRO A 148 -6.49 13.08 -36.16
N ALA A 149 -5.45 13.89 -35.93
CA ALA A 149 -4.38 13.54 -34.99
C ALA A 149 -4.91 13.44 -33.55
N GLN A 150 -5.71 14.42 -33.09
CA GLN A 150 -6.27 14.39 -31.75
C GLN A 150 -7.24 13.21 -31.56
N VAL A 151 -8.08 12.91 -32.57
CA VAL A 151 -8.96 11.74 -32.52
C VAL A 151 -8.16 10.44 -32.48
N ALA A 152 -7.11 10.31 -33.30
CA ALA A 152 -6.23 9.15 -33.29
C ALA A 152 -5.54 8.96 -31.92
N ILE A 153 -5.08 10.04 -31.30
CA ILE A 153 -4.48 10.02 -29.95
C ILE A 153 -5.50 9.56 -28.92
N ILE A 154 -6.72 10.10 -28.91
CA ILE A 154 -7.78 9.68 -27.99
C ILE A 154 -8.06 8.18 -28.14
N LEU A 155 -8.25 7.71 -29.37
CA LEU A 155 -8.50 6.29 -29.63
C LEU A 155 -7.34 5.41 -29.16
N PHE A 156 -6.09 5.82 -29.41
CA PHE A 156 -4.90 5.07 -28.96
C PHE A 156 -4.78 5.04 -27.44
N VAL A 157 -5.03 6.15 -26.76
CA VAL A 157 -4.97 6.24 -25.29
C VAL A 157 -5.97 5.28 -24.64
N TRP A 158 -7.20 5.23 -25.14
CA TRP A 158 -8.21 4.30 -24.62
C TRP A 158 -7.92 2.84 -25.02
N PHE A 159 -7.44 2.59 -26.24
CA PHE A 159 -6.94 1.29 -26.65
C PHE A 159 -5.84 0.78 -25.69
N TYR A 160 -4.86 1.63 -25.40
CA TYR A 160 -3.78 1.29 -24.49
C TYR A 160 -4.29 1.04 -23.07
N ALA A 161 -5.27 1.81 -22.59
CA ALA A 161 -5.90 1.57 -21.30
C ALA A 161 -6.54 0.17 -21.22
N VAL A 162 -7.20 -0.28 -22.27
CA VAL A 162 -7.77 -1.64 -22.37
C VAL A 162 -6.69 -2.70 -22.35
N VAL A 163 -5.61 -2.55 -23.12
CA VAL A 163 -4.47 -3.48 -23.16
C VAL A 163 -3.80 -3.60 -21.79
N ALA A 164 -3.68 -2.48 -21.08
CA ALA A 164 -3.12 -2.45 -19.72
C ALA A 164 -4.07 -2.99 -18.63
N GLY A 165 -5.30 -3.37 -18.98
CA GLY A 165 -6.29 -3.90 -18.03
C GLY A 165 -7.09 -2.84 -17.28
N MET A 166 -7.21 -1.62 -17.81
CA MET A 166 -7.99 -0.51 -17.26
C MET A 166 -7.65 -0.16 -15.80
N PRO A 167 -6.36 -0.09 -15.40
CA PRO A 167 -6.03 0.30 -14.04
C PRO A 167 -6.55 1.72 -13.76
N VAL A 168 -7.09 1.96 -12.56
CA VAL A 168 -7.76 3.21 -12.18
C VAL A 168 -6.88 4.45 -12.45
N SER A 169 -5.57 4.34 -12.21
CA SER A 169 -4.59 5.41 -12.51
C SER A 169 -4.53 5.77 -13.99
N LEU A 170 -4.61 4.76 -14.87
CA LEU A 170 -4.53 4.97 -16.31
C LEU A 170 -5.85 5.51 -16.86
N VAL A 171 -6.98 5.05 -16.34
CA VAL A 171 -8.31 5.58 -16.70
C VAL A 171 -8.40 7.08 -16.39
N ARG A 172 -7.97 7.50 -15.21
CA ARG A 172 -7.90 8.93 -14.84
C ARG A 172 -7.05 9.73 -15.82
N ALA A 173 -5.85 9.22 -16.11
CA ALA A 173 -4.94 9.87 -17.03
C ALA A 173 -5.51 9.92 -18.48
N SER A 174 -6.22 8.86 -18.90
CA SER A 174 -6.90 8.82 -20.21
C SER A 174 -8.00 9.87 -20.33
N ILE A 175 -8.80 10.06 -19.27
CA ILE A 175 -9.81 11.14 -19.20
C ILE A 175 -9.13 12.51 -19.30
N MET A 176 -8.06 12.74 -18.52
CA MET A 176 -7.30 14.00 -18.57
C MET A 176 -6.71 14.25 -19.95
N CYS A 177 -6.09 13.25 -20.59
CA CYS A 177 -5.55 13.38 -21.96
C CYS A 177 -6.66 13.67 -22.97
N THR A 178 -7.83 13.02 -22.83
CA THR A 178 -8.99 13.30 -23.70
C THR A 178 -9.44 14.75 -23.59
N LEU A 179 -9.55 15.28 -22.37
CA LEU A 179 -9.91 16.68 -22.13
C LEU A 179 -8.86 17.66 -22.66
N VAL A 180 -7.58 17.33 -22.55
CA VAL A 180 -6.48 18.10 -23.14
C VAL A 180 -6.63 18.16 -24.68
N CYS A 181 -6.92 17.02 -25.33
CA CYS A 181 -7.16 16.97 -26.78
C CYS A 181 -8.39 17.81 -27.18
N LEU A 182 -9.51 17.64 -26.46
CA LEU A 182 -10.75 18.39 -26.75
C LEU A 182 -10.57 19.89 -26.52
N SER A 183 -9.90 20.29 -25.45
CA SER A 183 -9.58 21.70 -25.18
C SER A 183 -8.68 22.29 -26.25
N ALA A 184 -7.70 21.54 -26.75
CA ALA A 184 -6.84 21.97 -27.87
C ALA A 184 -7.63 22.15 -29.16
N LEU A 185 -8.60 21.29 -29.46
CA LEU A 185 -9.50 21.39 -30.61
C LEU A 185 -10.44 22.61 -30.50
N ALA A 186 -10.90 22.92 -29.28
CA ALA A 186 -11.74 24.08 -29.00
C ALA A 186 -10.96 25.41 -28.95
N GLY A 187 -9.64 25.41 -29.16
CA GLY A 187 -8.79 26.61 -29.09
C GLY A 187 -8.55 27.13 -27.68
N GLY A 188 -8.89 26.34 -26.66
CA GLY A 188 -8.67 26.66 -25.25
C GLY A 188 -7.23 26.35 -24.77
N ASN A 189 -6.95 26.68 -23.50
CA ASN A 189 -5.69 26.29 -22.86
C ASN A 189 -5.75 24.83 -22.41
N PRO A 190 -4.97 23.91 -23.01
CA PRO A 190 -5.01 22.49 -22.68
C PRO A 190 -4.57 22.20 -21.24
N LEU A 191 -3.63 22.98 -20.70
CA LEU A 191 -3.10 22.83 -19.33
C LEU A 191 -3.76 23.82 -18.36
N SER A 192 -5.09 23.87 -18.36
CA SER A 192 -5.86 24.74 -17.47
C SER A 192 -6.33 23.98 -16.22
N GLU A 193 -6.51 24.73 -15.14
CA GLU A 193 -7.14 24.20 -13.91
C GLU A 193 -8.57 23.73 -14.20
N GLY A 194 -9.28 24.40 -15.13
CA GLY A 194 -10.63 24.01 -15.54
C GLY A 194 -10.69 22.58 -16.07
N ASN A 195 -9.71 22.16 -16.88
CA ASN A 195 -9.63 20.79 -17.36
C ASN A 195 -9.38 19.78 -16.24
N LEU A 196 -8.58 20.16 -15.22
CA LEU A 196 -8.36 19.33 -14.04
C LEU A 196 -9.64 19.17 -13.23
N TYR A 197 -10.37 20.27 -12.97
CA TYR A 197 -11.63 20.22 -12.22
C TYR A 197 -12.72 19.47 -13.00
N LEU A 198 -12.79 19.64 -14.32
CA LEU A 198 -13.72 18.89 -15.16
C LEU A 198 -13.42 17.39 -15.14
N ALA A 199 -12.14 17.01 -15.18
CA ALA A 199 -11.74 15.60 -15.05
C ALA A 199 -12.16 15.02 -13.69
N ALA A 200 -11.93 15.77 -12.60
CA ALA A 200 -12.35 15.36 -11.26
C ALA A 200 -13.88 15.20 -11.20
N PHE A 201 -14.62 16.17 -11.69
CA PHE A 201 -16.08 16.14 -11.71
C PHE A 201 -16.62 14.93 -12.48
N LEU A 202 -16.10 14.67 -13.69
CA LEU A 202 -16.53 13.53 -14.51
C LEU A 202 -16.24 12.21 -13.79
N ILE A 203 -15.06 12.04 -13.19
CA ILE A 203 -14.71 10.80 -12.48
C ILE A 203 -15.63 10.61 -11.28
N LEU A 204 -15.87 11.65 -10.47
CA LEU A 204 -16.72 11.57 -9.28
C LEU A 204 -18.19 11.40 -9.62
N LEU A 205 -18.64 11.87 -10.77
CA LEU A 205 -20.01 11.66 -11.26
C LEU A 205 -20.31 10.17 -11.50
N PHE A 206 -19.34 9.42 -12.09
CA PHE A 206 -19.51 8.00 -12.39
C PHE A 206 -19.01 7.08 -11.28
N ALA A 207 -18.05 7.54 -10.47
CA ALA A 207 -17.45 6.76 -9.39
C ALA A 207 -17.20 7.65 -8.15
N PRO A 208 -18.23 8.03 -7.39
CA PRO A 208 -18.12 8.97 -6.26
C PRO A 208 -17.17 8.47 -5.15
N LEU A 209 -17.08 7.17 -4.94
CA LEU A 209 -16.16 6.58 -3.97
C LEU A 209 -14.68 6.78 -4.32
N SER A 210 -14.35 7.13 -5.56
CA SER A 210 -12.98 7.47 -5.97
C SER A 210 -12.38 8.64 -5.17
N LEU A 211 -13.21 9.49 -4.55
CA LEU A 211 -12.73 10.56 -3.67
C LEU A 211 -11.88 10.01 -2.50
N PHE A 212 -12.20 8.81 -2.02
CA PHE A 212 -11.51 8.14 -0.92
C PHE A 212 -10.35 7.27 -1.41
N ASP A 213 -10.17 7.10 -2.73
CA ASP A 213 -9.02 6.39 -3.30
C ASP A 213 -7.75 7.23 -3.18
N VAL A 214 -6.74 6.68 -2.52
CA VAL A 214 -5.43 7.34 -2.32
C VAL A 214 -4.80 7.75 -3.64
N GLY A 215 -4.92 6.91 -4.67
CA GLY A 215 -4.39 7.22 -6.00
C GLY A 215 -5.10 8.41 -6.65
N PHE A 216 -6.43 8.57 -6.45
CA PHE A 216 -7.16 9.74 -6.91
C PHE A 216 -6.65 11.00 -6.20
N GLN A 217 -6.60 10.97 -4.87
CA GLN A 217 -6.14 12.11 -4.07
C GLN A 217 -4.72 12.55 -4.47
N MET A 218 -3.77 11.61 -4.53
CA MET A 218 -2.39 11.91 -4.90
C MET A 218 -2.27 12.47 -6.33
N SER A 219 -3.01 11.91 -7.28
CA SER A 219 -2.97 12.34 -8.67
C SER A 219 -3.47 13.78 -8.85
N PHE A 220 -4.64 14.11 -8.28
CA PHE A 220 -5.23 15.44 -8.42
C PHE A 220 -4.48 16.50 -7.62
N VAL A 221 -4.08 16.19 -6.39
CA VAL A 221 -3.29 17.12 -5.55
C VAL A 221 -1.92 17.40 -6.17
N SER A 222 -1.24 16.39 -6.72
CA SER A 222 0.04 16.55 -7.41
C SER A 222 -0.08 17.51 -8.60
N VAL A 223 -1.04 17.28 -9.50
CA VAL A 223 -1.24 18.12 -10.69
C VAL A 223 -1.65 19.55 -10.28
N LEU A 224 -2.56 19.68 -9.31
CA LEU A 224 -2.96 21.00 -8.80
C LEU A 224 -1.78 21.78 -8.22
N SER A 225 -0.94 21.10 -7.43
CA SER A 225 0.27 21.73 -6.87
C SER A 225 1.25 22.16 -7.94
N ILE A 226 1.44 21.35 -8.99
CA ILE A 226 2.27 21.75 -10.14
C ILE A 226 1.67 22.98 -10.80
N LEU A 227 0.38 22.99 -11.12
CA LEU A 227 -0.28 24.12 -11.79
C LEU A 227 -0.20 25.42 -10.96
N LYS A 228 -0.34 25.31 -9.63
CA LYS A 228 -0.30 26.47 -8.72
C LYS A 228 1.11 26.97 -8.41
N LEU A 229 2.08 26.08 -8.21
CA LEU A 229 3.41 26.46 -7.75
C LEU A 229 4.40 26.68 -8.91
N MET A 230 4.27 25.95 -10.01
CA MET A 230 5.21 26.01 -11.13
C MET A 230 5.42 27.44 -11.67
N PRO A 231 4.40 28.32 -11.81
CA PRO A 231 4.61 29.69 -12.29
C PRO A 231 5.59 30.51 -11.42
N PHE A 232 5.80 30.14 -10.16
CA PHE A 232 6.64 30.86 -9.21
C PHE A 232 8.02 30.21 -9.00
N VAL A 233 8.13 28.89 -9.25
CA VAL A 233 9.35 28.10 -9.10
C VAL A 233 10.06 27.91 -10.44
N ALA A 234 9.38 28.13 -11.55
CA ALA A 234 9.95 28.00 -12.88
C ALA A 234 11.18 28.90 -13.07
N PRO A 235 12.17 28.47 -13.86
CA PRO A 235 13.35 29.28 -14.12
C PRO A 235 12.99 30.61 -14.81
N PRO A 236 13.70 31.69 -14.48
CA PRO A 236 13.54 32.97 -15.18
C PRO A 236 13.68 32.78 -16.70
N ARG A 237 12.90 33.54 -17.49
CA ARG A 237 12.87 33.43 -18.96
C ARG A 237 14.25 33.53 -19.61
N VAL A 238 15.16 34.31 -19.01
CA VAL A 238 16.54 34.53 -19.49
C VAL A 238 17.36 33.21 -19.52
N ILE A 239 17.16 32.33 -18.55
CA ILE A 239 17.93 31.09 -18.42
C ILE A 239 17.09 29.85 -18.80
N ALA A 240 15.81 30.00 -19.09
CA ALA A 240 14.89 28.87 -19.32
C ALA A 240 15.31 27.97 -20.51
N SER A 241 15.94 28.55 -21.55
CA SER A 241 16.44 27.82 -22.72
C SER A 241 17.80 27.16 -22.49
N SER A 242 18.54 27.56 -21.46
CA SER A 242 19.86 26.99 -21.13
C SER A 242 19.74 25.56 -20.57
N PRO A 243 20.78 24.73 -20.65
CA PRO A 243 20.78 23.39 -20.05
C PRO A 243 20.47 23.43 -18.54
N ALA A 244 21.03 24.40 -17.82
CA ALA A 244 20.76 24.60 -16.40
C ALA A 244 19.30 24.98 -16.11
N GLY A 245 18.70 25.84 -16.96
CA GLY A 245 17.30 26.21 -16.85
C GLY A 245 16.35 25.03 -17.11
N LYS A 246 16.67 24.18 -18.08
CA LYS A 246 15.90 22.95 -18.35
C LYS A 246 15.99 21.96 -17.18
N LEU A 247 17.21 21.78 -16.62
CA LEU A 247 17.42 20.96 -15.44
C LEU A 247 16.62 21.48 -14.24
N TRP A 248 16.69 22.81 -14.00
CA TRP A 248 15.91 23.44 -12.95
C TRP A 248 14.40 23.27 -13.14
N ALA A 249 13.89 23.48 -14.35
CA ALA A 249 12.46 23.27 -14.66
C ALA A 249 12.01 21.83 -14.35
N PHE A 250 12.84 20.84 -14.68
CA PHE A 250 12.56 19.45 -14.38
C PHE A 250 12.53 19.18 -12.85
N MET A 251 13.50 19.72 -12.11
CA MET A 251 13.53 19.63 -10.65
C MET A 251 12.37 20.37 -9.99
N ALA A 252 11.99 21.54 -10.54
CA ALA A 252 10.86 22.34 -10.06
C ALA A 252 9.51 21.56 -10.16
N VAL A 253 9.28 20.84 -11.25
CA VAL A 253 8.09 19.99 -11.39
C VAL A 253 8.05 18.92 -10.29
N SER A 254 9.17 18.23 -10.04
CA SER A 254 9.27 17.21 -8.99
C SER A 254 9.03 17.82 -7.60
N LEU A 255 9.59 18.99 -7.33
CA LEU A 255 9.42 19.70 -6.06
C LEU A 255 7.97 20.14 -5.84
N CYS A 256 7.33 20.73 -6.87
CA CYS A 256 5.93 21.16 -6.81
C CYS A 256 4.98 19.95 -6.59
N ALA A 257 5.22 18.84 -7.28
CA ALA A 257 4.46 17.61 -7.10
C ALA A 257 4.60 17.07 -5.68
N GLN A 258 5.84 16.98 -5.19
CA GLN A 258 6.13 16.46 -3.84
C GLN A 258 5.53 17.35 -2.75
N ALA A 259 5.58 18.68 -2.91
CA ALA A 259 4.96 19.60 -1.95
C ALA A 259 3.45 19.32 -1.78
N GLY A 260 2.77 18.95 -2.87
CA GLY A 260 1.36 18.56 -2.79
C GLY A 260 1.12 17.21 -2.12
N VAL A 261 1.91 16.19 -2.44
CA VAL A 261 1.59 14.83 -2.02
C VAL A 261 2.33 14.37 -0.76
N ALA A 262 3.31 15.12 -0.26
CA ALA A 262 4.17 14.73 0.86
C ALA A 262 3.39 14.27 2.09
N ALA A 263 2.38 15.03 2.50
CA ALA A 263 1.55 14.72 3.66
C ALA A 263 0.73 13.43 3.47
N LEU A 264 0.16 13.23 2.28
CA LEU A 264 -0.58 11.99 1.95
C LEU A 264 0.34 10.78 1.87
N VAL A 265 1.53 10.93 1.26
CA VAL A 265 2.54 9.85 1.17
C VAL A 265 2.97 9.43 2.56
N ALA A 266 3.31 10.39 3.43
CA ALA A 266 3.69 10.10 4.81
C ALA A 266 2.55 9.43 5.61
N TYR A 267 1.29 9.84 5.38
CA TYR A 267 0.13 9.27 6.08
C TYR A 267 -0.20 7.85 5.65
N HIS A 268 -0.20 7.57 4.32
CA HIS A 268 -0.64 6.26 3.80
C HIS A 268 0.48 5.22 3.69
N PHE A 269 1.71 5.67 3.45
CA PHE A 269 2.84 4.77 3.23
C PHE A 269 3.88 4.83 4.34
N HIS A 270 3.73 5.75 5.29
CA HIS A 270 4.63 5.92 6.44
C HIS A 270 6.11 6.09 6.08
N ASN A 271 6.36 6.45 4.83
CA ASN A 271 7.70 6.59 4.26
C ASN A 271 7.83 7.93 3.55
N PHE A 272 8.86 8.70 3.89
CA PHE A 272 9.21 9.94 3.21
C PHE A 272 10.63 9.82 2.66
N PRO A 273 10.78 9.70 1.33
CA PRO A 273 12.08 9.59 0.69
C PRO A 273 12.79 10.94 0.70
N THR A 274 13.95 11.02 1.34
CA THR A 274 14.71 12.28 1.45
C THR A 274 15.42 12.65 0.15
N TYR A 275 15.93 11.67 -0.57
CA TYR A 275 16.66 11.87 -1.83
C TYR A 275 15.77 11.79 -3.08
N PHE A 276 14.45 12.01 -2.95
CA PHE A 276 13.51 11.93 -4.07
C PHE A 276 13.89 12.81 -5.27
N MET A 277 14.48 14.00 -5.03
CA MET A 277 14.91 14.87 -6.12
C MET A 277 16.05 14.26 -6.93
N LEU A 278 17.05 13.68 -6.26
CA LEU A 278 18.17 13.00 -6.90
C LEU A 278 17.67 11.75 -7.65
N SER A 279 16.80 10.98 -7.01
CA SER A 279 16.23 9.77 -7.61
C SER A 279 15.40 10.10 -8.85
N ASN A 280 14.52 11.10 -8.77
CA ASN A 280 13.68 11.52 -9.90
C ASN A 280 14.50 12.10 -11.06
N LEU A 281 15.61 12.78 -10.76
CA LEU A 281 16.49 13.35 -11.77
C LEU A 281 17.05 12.28 -12.72
N VAL A 282 17.30 11.09 -12.22
CA VAL A 282 17.84 9.97 -13.02
C VAL A 282 16.72 9.04 -13.49
N VAL A 283 15.83 8.63 -12.58
CA VAL A 283 14.85 7.58 -12.86
C VAL A 283 13.77 8.01 -13.84
N VAL A 284 13.29 9.27 -13.76
CA VAL A 284 12.21 9.74 -14.65
C VAL A 284 12.65 9.86 -16.12
N PRO A 285 13.81 10.47 -16.45
CA PRO A 285 14.33 10.42 -17.82
C PRO A 285 14.59 9.00 -18.32
N MET A 286 15.14 8.13 -17.47
CA MET A 286 15.37 6.73 -17.83
C MET A 286 14.06 5.99 -18.08
N ALA A 287 13.05 6.20 -17.25
CA ALA A 287 11.71 5.63 -17.46
C ALA A 287 11.12 6.08 -18.81
N THR A 288 11.33 7.34 -19.18
CA THR A 288 10.90 7.86 -20.50
C THR A 288 11.54 7.08 -21.64
N VAL A 289 12.85 6.85 -21.57
CA VAL A 289 13.59 6.08 -22.59
C VAL A 289 13.17 4.61 -22.57
N ILE A 290 13.06 3.97 -21.39
CA ILE A 290 12.65 2.57 -21.25
C ILE A 290 11.26 2.33 -21.83
N VAL A 291 10.29 3.17 -21.48
CA VAL A 291 8.92 3.06 -22.00
C VAL A 291 8.91 3.26 -23.52
N SER A 292 9.59 4.28 -24.05
CA SER A 292 9.66 4.53 -25.47
C SER A 292 10.31 3.38 -26.25
N LEU A 293 11.42 2.83 -25.75
CA LEU A 293 12.09 1.67 -26.34
C LEU A 293 11.23 0.40 -26.25
N SER A 294 10.44 0.23 -25.20
CA SER A 294 9.53 -0.91 -25.06
C SER A 294 8.42 -0.88 -26.11
N PHE A 295 7.88 0.32 -26.41
CA PHE A 295 6.95 0.49 -27.53
C PHE A 295 7.61 0.32 -28.89
N ALA A 296 8.85 0.82 -29.07
CA ALA A 296 9.63 0.59 -30.28
C ALA A 296 9.92 -0.91 -30.49
N LEU A 297 10.25 -1.64 -29.42
CA LEU A 297 10.42 -3.09 -29.45
C LEU A 297 9.14 -3.79 -29.90
N ALA A 298 7.99 -3.40 -29.37
CA ALA A 298 6.70 -3.95 -29.78
C ALA A 298 6.40 -3.68 -31.26
N ALA A 299 6.65 -2.44 -31.73
CA ALA A 299 6.40 -2.02 -33.11
C ALA A 299 7.38 -2.67 -34.12
N LEU A 300 8.65 -2.91 -33.73
CA LEU A 300 9.71 -3.40 -34.61
C LEU A 300 10.04 -4.88 -34.38
N SER A 301 9.20 -5.59 -33.61
CA SER A 301 9.42 -7.00 -33.23
C SER A 301 9.56 -7.98 -34.40
N TRP A 302 9.03 -7.63 -35.57
CA TRP A 302 9.18 -8.40 -36.82
C TRP A 302 10.60 -8.34 -37.40
N LEU A 303 11.42 -7.34 -37.03
CA LEU A 303 12.83 -7.22 -37.39
C LEU A 303 13.69 -7.84 -36.28
N HIS A 304 13.92 -9.14 -36.35
CA HIS A 304 14.62 -9.88 -35.29
C HIS A 304 15.93 -9.22 -34.81
N PRO A 305 16.90 -8.79 -35.69
CA PRO A 305 18.14 -8.18 -35.23
C PRO A 305 17.91 -6.85 -34.48
N VAL A 306 16.90 -6.08 -34.89
CA VAL A 306 16.53 -4.82 -34.21
C VAL A 306 15.91 -5.14 -32.83
N ALA A 307 15.03 -6.14 -32.76
CA ALA A 307 14.42 -6.56 -31.51
C ALA A 307 15.46 -7.01 -30.47
N VAL A 308 16.46 -7.76 -30.88
CA VAL A 308 17.58 -8.20 -30.02
C VAL A 308 18.42 -7.00 -29.55
N ALA A 309 18.76 -6.08 -30.46
CA ALA A 309 19.54 -4.87 -30.12
C ALA A 309 18.77 -3.97 -29.12
N VAL A 310 17.47 -3.74 -29.33
CA VAL A 310 16.62 -2.96 -28.41
C VAL A 310 16.48 -3.67 -27.08
N GLY A 311 16.31 -5.00 -27.07
CA GLY A 311 16.27 -5.80 -25.85
C GLY A 311 17.54 -5.70 -25.02
N TRP A 312 18.71 -5.78 -25.69
CA TRP A 312 20.00 -5.57 -25.04
C TRP A 312 20.13 -4.17 -24.42
N LEU A 313 19.73 -3.12 -25.17
CA LEU A 313 19.75 -1.74 -24.69
C LEU A 313 18.82 -1.56 -23.47
N LEU A 314 17.60 -2.08 -23.53
CA LEU A 314 16.65 -2.08 -22.41
C LEU A 314 17.24 -2.74 -21.17
N LYS A 315 17.84 -3.92 -21.33
CA LYS A 315 18.50 -4.65 -20.24
C LYS A 315 19.64 -3.84 -19.61
N THR A 316 20.43 -3.16 -20.42
CA THR A 316 21.54 -2.31 -19.96
C THR A 316 21.04 -1.10 -19.19
N LEU A 317 20.01 -0.41 -19.69
CA LEU A 317 19.39 0.73 -19.02
C LEU A 317 18.77 0.31 -17.68
N LEU A 318 18.03 -0.79 -17.65
CA LEU A 318 17.44 -1.31 -16.41
C LEU A 318 18.51 -1.71 -15.38
N ARG A 319 19.59 -2.34 -15.82
CA ARG A 319 20.71 -2.67 -14.93
C ARG A 319 21.30 -1.41 -14.30
N PHE A 320 21.54 -0.38 -15.10
CA PHE A 320 22.01 0.90 -14.58
C PHE A 320 20.99 1.52 -13.61
N GLN A 321 19.70 1.52 -13.96
CA GLN A 321 18.64 2.04 -13.09
C GLN A 321 18.59 1.32 -11.74
N PHE A 322 18.69 -0.02 -11.73
CA PHE A 322 18.68 -0.80 -10.49
C PHE A 322 19.91 -0.51 -9.64
N SER A 323 21.11 -0.47 -10.26
CA SER A 323 22.35 -0.13 -9.54
C SER A 323 22.28 1.27 -8.94
N PHE A 324 21.73 2.24 -9.67
CA PHE A 324 21.53 3.60 -9.17
C PHE A 324 20.54 3.65 -8.01
N LEU A 325 19.41 2.92 -8.10
CA LEU A 325 18.41 2.85 -7.05
C LEU A 325 18.96 2.15 -5.79
N ASP A 326 19.70 1.06 -5.94
CA ASP A 326 20.37 0.39 -4.82
C ASP A 326 21.38 1.34 -4.15
N PHE A 327 22.15 2.10 -4.93
CA PHE A 327 23.06 3.13 -4.42
C PHE A 327 22.30 4.23 -3.67
N ALA A 328 21.26 4.82 -4.27
CA ALA A 328 20.47 5.89 -3.64
C ALA A 328 19.76 5.42 -2.36
N GLY A 329 19.29 4.16 -2.36
CA GLY A 329 18.67 3.54 -1.19
C GLY A 329 19.65 3.19 -0.07
N SER A 330 20.94 3.03 -0.38
CA SER A 330 21.98 2.76 0.62
C SER A 330 22.51 4.01 1.33
N LEU A 331 22.16 5.20 0.85
CA LEU A 331 22.58 6.46 1.47
C LEU A 331 21.98 6.61 2.88
N PRO A 332 22.73 7.15 3.84
CA PRO A 332 22.23 7.35 5.19
C PRO A 332 20.99 8.26 5.19
N GLY A 333 19.93 7.83 5.85
CA GLY A 333 18.68 8.57 5.89
C GLY A 333 17.94 8.63 4.55
N ALA A 334 18.10 7.64 3.67
CA ALA A 334 17.44 7.59 2.35
C ALA A 334 15.91 7.66 2.47
N SER A 335 15.36 7.15 3.54
CA SER A 335 13.94 7.30 3.86
C SER A 335 13.73 7.61 5.33
N LEU A 336 12.76 8.47 5.62
CA LEU A 336 12.30 8.76 6.97
C LEU A 336 10.95 8.09 7.18
N THR A 337 10.82 7.29 8.23
CA THR A 337 9.53 6.73 8.64
C THR A 337 8.76 7.81 9.42
N LEU A 338 7.59 8.19 8.92
CA LEU A 338 6.74 9.22 9.50
C LEU A 338 5.33 8.67 9.69
N TYR A 339 4.77 8.89 10.87
CA TYR A 339 3.41 8.46 11.21
C TYR A 339 2.51 9.67 11.55
N PRO A 340 2.26 10.59 10.58
CA PRO A 340 1.39 11.73 10.86
C PRO A 340 -0.04 11.23 11.14
N SER A 341 -0.72 11.88 12.08
CA SER A 341 -2.13 11.64 12.34
C SER A 341 -3.00 12.34 11.28
N LEU A 342 -4.24 11.87 11.09
CA LEU A 342 -5.17 12.50 10.16
C LEU A 342 -5.38 14.01 10.44
N PRO A 343 -5.55 14.46 11.70
CA PRO A 343 -5.60 15.89 12.02
C PRO A 343 -4.32 16.62 11.61
N THR A 344 -3.14 16.03 11.82
CA THR A 344 -1.85 16.62 11.40
C THR A 344 -1.81 16.82 9.88
N VAL A 345 -2.25 15.83 9.11
CA VAL A 345 -2.34 15.93 7.63
C VAL A 345 -3.27 17.07 7.23
N ALA A 346 -4.46 17.17 7.84
CA ALA A 346 -5.39 18.26 7.56
C ALA A 346 -4.77 19.65 7.82
N VAL A 347 -4.07 19.80 8.95
CA VAL A 347 -3.37 21.05 9.29
C VAL A 347 -2.23 21.34 8.30
N LEU A 348 -1.48 20.33 7.84
CA LEU A 348 -0.44 20.51 6.80
C LEU A 348 -1.04 20.96 5.45
N TYR A 349 -2.25 20.49 5.09
CA TYR A 349 -2.92 21.01 3.89
C TYR A 349 -3.42 22.44 4.05
N VAL A 350 -3.82 22.87 5.24
CA VAL A 350 -4.07 24.31 5.52
C VAL A 350 -2.80 25.11 5.33
N ALA A 351 -1.64 24.63 5.80
CA ALA A 351 -0.35 25.27 5.55
C ALA A 351 -0.02 25.37 4.06
N LEU A 352 -0.31 24.33 3.27
CA LEU A 352 -0.14 24.34 1.82
C LEU A 352 -1.06 25.38 1.13
N LEU A 353 -2.31 25.50 1.55
CA LEU A 353 -3.23 26.53 1.06
C LEU A 353 -2.75 27.95 1.39
N LEU A 354 -2.20 28.15 2.59
CA LEU A 354 -1.58 29.41 2.99
C LEU A 354 -0.33 29.72 2.14
N LEU A 355 0.47 28.70 1.81
CA LEU A 355 1.58 28.83 0.88
C LEU A 355 1.09 29.30 -0.50
N PHE A 356 0.03 28.71 -1.04
CA PHE A 356 -0.59 29.15 -2.30
C PHE A 356 -1.09 30.61 -2.20
N GLY A 357 -1.72 30.98 -1.08
CA GLY A 357 -2.15 32.35 -0.81
C GLY A 357 -0.99 33.34 -0.77
N TRP A 358 0.13 32.98 -0.12
CA TRP A 358 1.34 33.79 -0.10
C TRP A 358 1.95 33.93 -1.49
N VAL A 359 2.08 32.83 -2.20
CA VAL A 359 2.63 32.81 -3.55
C VAL A 359 1.82 33.71 -4.48
N ALA A 360 0.48 33.70 -4.39
CA ALA A 360 -0.42 34.50 -5.21
C ALA A 360 -0.41 35.99 -4.82
N SER A 361 -0.44 36.30 -3.51
CA SER A 361 -0.64 37.69 -3.01
C SER A 361 0.62 38.40 -2.55
N ARG A 362 1.72 37.65 -2.30
CA ARG A 362 2.98 38.11 -1.72
C ARG A 362 2.87 38.82 -0.36
N LYS A 363 1.72 38.69 0.32
CA LYS A 363 1.48 39.30 1.63
C LYS A 363 2.12 38.46 2.74
N ARG A 364 2.99 39.08 3.56
CA ARG A 364 3.71 38.41 4.66
C ARG A 364 2.78 37.75 5.70
N ILE A 365 1.54 38.22 5.81
CA ILE A 365 0.56 37.67 6.75
C ILE A 365 0.32 36.16 6.53
N TYR A 366 0.33 35.69 5.28
CA TYR A 366 0.21 34.26 4.97
C TYR A 366 1.37 33.42 5.51
N LEU A 367 2.61 33.97 5.50
CA LEU A 367 3.78 33.29 6.07
C LEU A 367 3.67 33.17 7.61
N ILE A 368 3.15 34.21 8.26
CA ILE A 368 2.94 34.20 9.71
C ILE A 368 1.90 33.14 10.07
N PHE A 369 0.76 33.13 9.39
CA PHE A 369 -0.27 32.10 9.60
C PHE A 369 0.25 30.70 9.27
N MET A 370 1.04 30.54 8.21
CA MET A 370 1.64 29.26 7.86
C MET A 370 2.59 28.76 8.97
N ALA A 371 3.43 29.64 9.53
CA ALA A 371 4.29 29.28 10.65
C ALA A 371 3.49 28.86 11.88
N THR A 372 2.42 29.61 12.24
CA THR A 372 1.52 29.24 13.34
C THR A 372 0.86 27.88 13.11
N VAL A 373 0.41 27.62 11.89
CA VAL A 373 -0.23 26.35 11.51
C VAL A 373 0.77 25.18 11.57
N ILE A 374 2.03 25.38 11.18
CA ILE A 374 3.07 24.35 11.30
C ILE A 374 3.34 24.03 12.78
N VAL A 375 3.43 25.05 13.64
CA VAL A 375 3.58 24.84 15.10
C VAL A 375 2.37 24.07 15.65
N ALA A 376 1.15 24.41 15.21
CA ALA A 376 -0.05 23.68 15.58
C ALA A 376 -0.01 22.21 15.09
N ALA A 377 0.51 21.96 13.88
CA ALA A 377 0.67 20.60 13.37
C ALA A 377 1.61 19.75 14.25
N ILE A 378 2.72 20.34 14.70
CA ILE A 378 3.66 19.67 15.60
C ILE A 378 2.98 19.38 16.94
N ALA A 379 2.27 20.34 17.52
CA ALA A 379 1.54 20.15 18.78
C ALA A 379 0.47 19.06 18.67
N VAL A 380 -0.34 19.08 17.61
CA VAL A 380 -1.36 18.04 17.33
C VAL A 380 -0.70 16.68 17.18
N GLN A 381 0.41 16.59 16.45
CA GLN A 381 1.13 15.32 16.27
C GLN A 381 1.67 14.80 17.61
N THR A 382 2.24 15.65 18.45
CA THR A 382 2.75 15.25 19.77
C THR A 382 1.61 14.73 20.65
N ILE A 383 0.48 15.44 20.72
CA ILE A 383 -0.69 15.02 21.50
C ILE A 383 -1.25 13.69 20.99
N THR A 384 -1.36 13.53 19.67
CA THR A 384 -1.90 12.29 19.10
C THR A 384 -0.95 11.11 19.27
N ALA A 385 0.36 11.32 19.18
CA ALA A 385 1.37 10.28 19.40
C ALA A 385 1.39 9.83 20.88
N THR A 386 1.29 10.75 21.84
CA THR A 386 1.22 10.40 23.26
C THR A 386 -0.07 9.61 23.59
N ASN A 387 -1.18 9.92 22.93
CA ASN A 387 -2.46 9.22 23.13
C ASN A 387 -2.54 7.88 22.36
N ALA A 388 -1.67 7.66 21.38
CA ALA A 388 -1.67 6.43 20.59
C ALA A 388 -1.18 5.22 21.39
N CYS A 389 -0.20 5.44 22.27
CA CYS A 389 0.25 4.42 23.21
C CYS A 389 -0.69 4.39 24.42
N ARG A 390 -1.34 3.25 24.64
CA ARG A 390 -2.17 3.01 25.83
C ARG A 390 -1.39 2.15 26.82
N PRO A 391 -0.71 2.75 27.82
CA PRO A 391 -0.08 1.98 28.88
C PRO A 391 -1.11 1.13 29.62
N GLY A 392 -0.72 -0.08 30.03
CA GLY A 392 -1.63 -1.00 30.72
C GLY A 392 -2.66 -1.63 29.79
N SER A 393 -2.28 -1.98 28.54
CA SER A 393 -3.13 -2.72 27.62
C SER A 393 -2.56 -4.09 27.27
N VAL A 394 -3.44 -5.04 27.04
CA VAL A 394 -3.10 -6.37 26.51
C VAL A 394 -3.75 -6.53 25.15
N TRP A 395 -2.93 -6.92 24.16
CA TRP A 395 -3.38 -7.18 22.81
C TRP A 395 -3.26 -8.66 22.48
N PHE A 396 -4.37 -9.29 22.11
CA PHE A 396 -4.40 -10.60 21.47
C PHE A 396 -4.52 -10.40 19.96
N TYR A 397 -3.48 -10.78 19.21
CA TYR A 397 -3.39 -10.51 17.78
C TYR A 397 -4.18 -11.50 16.94
N GLY A 398 -4.99 -10.97 16.02
CA GLY A 398 -5.72 -11.74 15.02
C GLY A 398 -4.94 -11.91 13.72
N GLY A 399 -5.28 -12.94 12.91
CA GLY A 399 -4.74 -13.10 11.54
C GLY A 399 -3.25 -13.38 11.44
N THR A 400 -2.58 -13.69 12.54
CA THR A 400 -1.14 -13.96 12.58
C THR A 400 -0.82 -15.42 12.21
N ARG A 401 0.38 -15.65 11.66
CA ARG A 401 0.89 -17.00 11.40
C ARG A 401 1.37 -17.71 12.68
N VAL A 402 1.61 -16.97 13.73
CA VAL A 402 2.01 -17.44 15.06
C VAL A 402 0.98 -17.01 16.10
N SER A 403 0.78 -17.79 17.14
CA SER A 403 -0.04 -17.37 18.29
C SER A 403 0.70 -16.28 19.05
N ALA A 404 0.09 -15.12 19.28
CA ALA A 404 0.75 -14.01 19.95
C ALA A 404 -0.19 -13.16 20.80
N ALA A 405 0.30 -12.78 21.99
CA ALA A 405 -0.31 -11.78 22.84
C ALA A 405 0.75 -10.82 23.38
N GLN A 406 0.50 -9.51 23.30
CA GLN A 406 1.42 -8.48 23.77
C GLN A 406 0.87 -7.76 24.98
N PHE A 407 1.71 -7.59 25.99
CA PHE A 407 1.45 -6.95 27.26
C PHE A 407 2.22 -5.64 27.31
N VAL A 408 1.53 -4.51 27.25
CA VAL A 408 2.14 -3.18 27.14
C VAL A 408 2.16 -2.53 28.51
N VAL A 409 3.34 -2.30 29.07
CA VAL A 409 3.54 -1.53 30.30
C VAL A 409 3.70 -0.06 29.95
N SER A 410 4.61 0.24 29.03
CA SER A 410 4.92 1.59 28.55
C SER A 410 5.47 1.54 27.12
N SER A 411 5.80 2.66 26.54
CA SER A 411 6.51 2.70 25.25
C SER A 411 7.89 2.05 25.28
N CYS A 412 8.55 2.04 26.45
CA CYS A 412 9.87 1.46 26.62
C CYS A 412 9.85 0.00 27.06
N GLU A 413 8.73 -0.48 27.62
CA GLU A 413 8.64 -1.81 28.23
C GLU A 413 7.34 -2.52 27.82
N SER A 414 7.49 -3.64 27.14
CA SER A 414 6.38 -4.52 26.77
C SER A 414 6.86 -5.97 26.66
N TYR A 415 5.95 -6.91 26.88
CA TYR A 415 6.23 -8.34 26.86
C TYR A 415 5.39 -9.01 25.79
N LEU A 416 5.95 -10.05 25.16
CA LEU A 416 5.30 -10.82 24.11
C LEU A 416 5.22 -12.28 24.52
N TYR A 417 4.00 -12.79 24.64
CA TYR A 417 3.78 -14.22 24.69
C TYR A 417 3.70 -14.79 23.29
N SER A 418 4.41 -15.89 23.08
CA SER A 418 4.23 -16.80 21.95
C SER A 418 4.66 -18.20 22.40
N PRO A 419 3.99 -19.29 21.94
CA PRO A 419 4.32 -20.66 22.35
C PRO A 419 5.81 -20.98 22.15
N ALA A 420 6.39 -21.77 23.08
CA ALA A 420 7.79 -22.18 23.01
C ALA A 420 8.11 -23.03 21.76
N THR A 421 7.10 -23.65 21.17
CA THR A 421 7.22 -24.43 19.91
C THR A 421 7.48 -23.58 18.66
N GLU A 422 7.26 -22.26 18.74
CA GLU A 422 7.48 -21.32 17.65
C GLU A 422 8.91 -20.77 17.72
N SER A 423 9.64 -20.78 16.59
CA SER A 423 11.00 -20.23 16.55
C SER A 423 10.98 -18.71 16.69
N ASP A 424 12.03 -18.14 17.30
CA ASP A 424 12.15 -16.69 17.46
C ASP A 424 12.06 -15.95 16.13
N GLU A 425 12.70 -16.49 15.09
CA GLU A 425 12.69 -15.88 13.75
C GLU A 425 11.26 -15.81 13.18
N ALA A 426 10.48 -16.90 13.28
CA ALA A 426 9.10 -16.94 12.83
C ALA A 426 8.21 -15.98 13.61
N VAL A 427 8.37 -15.90 14.93
CA VAL A 427 7.62 -14.99 15.80
C VAL A 427 7.92 -13.54 15.43
N TRP A 428 9.19 -13.17 15.34
CA TRP A 428 9.57 -11.79 15.02
C TRP A 428 9.17 -11.38 13.60
N HIS A 429 9.30 -12.29 12.63
CA HIS A 429 8.83 -12.02 11.27
C HIS A 429 7.31 -11.78 11.22
N ALA A 430 6.53 -12.61 11.90
CA ALA A 430 5.09 -12.47 11.97
C ALA A 430 4.67 -11.18 12.70
N MET A 431 5.28 -10.89 13.86
CA MET A 431 4.97 -9.72 14.66
C MET A 431 5.38 -8.42 13.97
N THR A 432 6.55 -8.38 13.33
CA THR A 432 6.96 -7.21 12.53
C THR A 432 5.99 -6.95 11.38
N THR A 433 5.41 -8.01 10.79
CA THR A 433 4.41 -7.83 9.73
C THR A 433 3.10 -7.21 10.23
N VAL A 434 2.67 -7.54 11.46
CA VAL A 434 1.35 -7.19 11.99
C VAL A 434 1.39 -5.96 12.91
N SER A 435 2.48 -5.78 13.67
CA SER A 435 2.55 -4.79 14.75
C SER A 435 3.55 -3.66 14.47
N HIS A 436 4.27 -3.68 13.33
CA HIS A 436 5.29 -2.68 13.02
C HIS A 436 4.75 -1.25 13.14
N ASP A 437 3.59 -0.99 12.53
CA ASP A 437 3.00 0.36 12.52
C ASP A 437 2.54 0.79 13.92
N TYR A 438 2.04 -0.14 14.73
CA TYR A 438 1.69 0.11 16.12
C TYR A 438 2.93 0.48 16.95
N TRP A 439 3.98 -0.34 16.89
CA TRP A 439 5.22 -0.08 17.64
C TRP A 439 5.88 1.23 17.23
N ALA A 440 5.95 1.49 15.94
CA ALA A 440 6.57 2.69 15.41
C ALA A 440 5.77 3.97 15.74
N ARG A 441 4.43 3.92 15.67
CA ARG A 441 3.57 5.06 16.07
C ARG A 441 3.68 5.38 17.57
N CYS A 442 3.81 4.35 18.39
CA CYS A 442 3.95 4.48 19.84
C CYS A 442 5.39 4.72 20.29
N GLY A 443 6.37 4.71 19.38
CA GLY A 443 7.79 4.76 19.74
C GLY A 443 8.21 3.59 20.63
N MET A 444 7.56 2.41 20.45
CA MET A 444 7.79 1.24 21.30
C MET A 444 9.11 0.56 20.96
N SER A 445 9.86 0.22 21.98
CA SER A 445 10.97 -0.71 21.86
C SER A 445 10.46 -2.13 21.56
N ARG A 446 11.34 -2.96 21.01
CA ARG A 446 11.02 -4.37 20.74
C ARG A 446 10.58 -5.07 22.02
N PRO A 447 9.40 -5.75 22.04
CA PRO A 447 8.92 -6.47 23.21
C PRO A 447 9.88 -7.56 23.66
N VAL A 448 9.95 -7.84 24.97
CA VAL A 448 10.69 -8.98 25.51
C VAL A 448 9.82 -10.23 25.40
N ARG A 449 10.33 -11.29 24.75
CA ARG A 449 9.61 -12.56 24.66
C ARG A 449 9.55 -13.25 26.03
N LEU A 450 8.35 -13.64 26.44
CA LEU A 450 8.15 -14.42 27.66
C LEU A 450 8.63 -15.86 27.45
N HIS A 451 9.35 -16.39 28.41
CA HIS A 451 9.75 -17.80 28.53
C HIS A 451 9.40 -18.31 29.92
N ASP A 452 9.32 -19.59 30.08
CA ASP A 452 9.03 -20.17 31.39
C ASP A 452 10.11 -19.79 32.42
N GLY A 453 9.69 -19.42 33.63
CA GLY A 453 10.55 -18.85 34.65
C GLY A 453 10.88 -17.36 34.47
N PHE A 454 10.21 -16.63 33.58
CA PHE A 454 10.44 -15.20 33.43
C PHE A 454 9.86 -14.41 34.60
N GLU A 455 10.70 -13.57 35.21
CA GLU A 455 10.29 -12.62 36.25
C GLU A 455 10.75 -11.23 35.94
N SER A 456 9.84 -10.28 36.11
CA SER A 456 10.11 -8.84 36.07
C SER A 456 9.25 -8.13 37.14
N ARG A 457 9.42 -6.82 37.28
CA ARG A 457 8.60 -6.00 38.17
C ARG A 457 7.08 -6.09 37.83
N TYR A 458 6.73 -6.23 36.55
CA TYR A 458 5.35 -6.16 36.07
C TYR A 458 4.79 -7.47 35.57
N ALA A 459 5.64 -8.46 35.28
CA ALA A 459 5.25 -9.74 34.73
C ALA A 459 6.01 -10.92 35.35
N LYS A 460 5.26 -11.98 35.71
CA LYS A 460 5.81 -13.28 36.15
C LYS A 460 5.14 -14.36 35.33
N PHE A 461 5.93 -15.19 34.66
CA PHE A 461 5.43 -16.25 33.78
C PHE A 461 6.00 -17.62 34.18
N TYR A 462 5.12 -18.53 34.59
CA TYR A 462 5.45 -19.91 35.02
C TYR A 462 4.36 -20.89 34.57
N ASP A 463 4.73 -21.99 33.98
CA ASP A 463 3.84 -23.10 33.57
C ASP A 463 2.59 -22.64 32.77
N GLY A 464 2.78 -21.69 31.87
CA GLY A 464 1.68 -21.14 31.10
C GLY A 464 0.80 -20.13 31.83
N LEU A 465 1.09 -19.83 33.11
CA LEU A 465 0.38 -18.83 33.90
C LEU A 465 1.19 -17.53 33.90
N LEU A 466 0.57 -16.43 33.45
CA LEU A 466 1.16 -15.10 33.48
C LEU A 466 0.41 -14.22 34.48
N LEU A 467 1.15 -13.74 35.46
CA LEU A 467 0.72 -12.62 36.30
C LEU A 467 1.25 -11.32 35.66
N PHE A 468 0.36 -10.44 35.25
CA PHE A 468 0.70 -9.14 34.69
C PHE A 468 -0.03 -8.03 35.43
N GLY A 469 0.71 -7.24 36.19
CA GLY A 469 0.11 -6.29 37.13
C GLY A 469 -0.74 -6.99 38.17
N ASN A 470 -2.05 -6.71 38.19
CA ASN A 470 -3.04 -7.34 39.09
C ASN A 470 -3.93 -8.37 38.36
N ARG A 471 -3.62 -8.72 37.11
CA ARG A 471 -4.38 -9.64 36.27
C ARG A 471 -3.61 -10.92 36.00
N THR A 472 -4.36 -12.01 35.93
CA THR A 472 -3.80 -13.34 35.69
C THR A 472 -4.30 -13.91 34.36
N PHE A 473 -3.40 -14.40 33.54
CA PHE A 473 -3.69 -14.97 32.22
C PHE A 473 -3.18 -16.40 32.16
N LEU A 474 -3.98 -17.31 31.63
CA LEU A 474 -3.57 -18.69 31.38
C LEU A 474 -3.42 -18.92 29.87
N PHE A 475 -2.28 -19.47 29.47
CA PHE A 475 -1.98 -19.83 28.10
C PHE A 475 -2.01 -21.35 27.92
N LEU A 476 -2.88 -21.82 27.04
CA LEU A 476 -2.99 -23.24 26.69
C LEU A 476 -2.41 -23.46 25.30
N ASP A 477 -1.32 -24.19 25.23
CA ASP A 477 -0.61 -24.48 23.98
C ASP A 477 -0.27 -25.98 23.82
N ALA A 478 0.60 -26.33 22.88
CA ALA A 478 1.00 -27.69 22.60
C ALA A 478 1.83 -28.32 23.74
N SER A 479 2.49 -27.52 24.57
CA SER A 479 3.34 -27.93 25.68
C SER A 479 2.58 -28.06 27.00
N THR A 480 1.33 -27.56 27.05
CA THR A 480 0.52 -27.58 28.27
C THR A 480 0.29 -29.02 28.76
N PRO A 481 0.71 -29.35 30.00
CA PRO A 481 0.59 -30.71 30.52
C PRO A 481 -0.86 -31.18 30.61
N ARG A 482 -1.06 -32.51 30.54
CA ARG A 482 -2.36 -33.11 30.85
C ARG A 482 -2.56 -33.07 32.37
N HIS A 483 -3.42 -32.24 32.80
CA HIS A 483 -4.26 -32.13 34.02
C HIS A 483 -3.86 -32.69 35.40
N ASP A 484 -2.67 -33.07 35.73
CA ASP A 484 -2.38 -33.63 37.04
C ASP A 484 -1.73 -32.58 37.95
N GLY A 485 -2.52 -31.94 38.80
CA GLY A 485 -1.98 -31.18 39.91
C GLY A 485 -2.33 -29.70 40.10
N ILE A 486 -3.17 -29.07 39.27
CA ILE A 486 -3.54 -27.65 39.44
C ILE A 486 -4.74 -27.56 40.42
N SER A 487 -4.55 -26.88 41.56
CA SER A 487 -5.62 -26.41 42.43
C SER A 487 -6.50 -25.37 41.72
N THR A 488 -7.76 -25.17 42.16
CA THR A 488 -8.69 -24.20 41.58
C THR A 488 -8.10 -22.78 41.60
N VAL A 489 -7.75 -22.26 40.42
CA VAL A 489 -7.16 -20.92 40.24
C VAL A 489 -8.16 -20.04 39.51
N LYS A 490 -8.31 -18.78 39.94
CA LYS A 490 -9.09 -17.76 39.22
C LYS A 490 -8.16 -17.02 38.30
N VAL A 491 -8.54 -16.93 37.01
CA VAL A 491 -7.81 -16.15 35.98
C VAL A 491 -8.76 -15.20 35.24
N ASP A 492 -8.24 -14.06 34.77
CA ASP A 492 -9.03 -13.06 34.06
C ASP A 492 -9.33 -13.51 32.64
N ALA A 493 -8.36 -14.15 31.98
CA ALA A 493 -8.56 -14.71 30.65
C ALA A 493 -7.73 -15.98 30.40
N VAL A 494 -8.30 -16.88 29.59
CA VAL A 494 -7.63 -18.08 29.09
C VAL A 494 -7.38 -17.91 27.58
N PHE A 495 -6.13 -17.94 27.16
CA PHE A 495 -5.77 -17.92 25.74
C PHE A 495 -5.48 -19.34 25.25
N VAL A 496 -6.26 -19.77 24.26
CA VAL A 496 -6.12 -21.09 23.63
C VAL A 496 -5.39 -20.94 22.31
N SER A 497 -4.13 -21.39 22.25
CA SER A 497 -3.32 -21.32 21.04
C SER A 497 -3.67 -22.43 20.05
N ARG A 498 -3.27 -22.27 18.79
CA ARG A 498 -3.48 -23.25 17.70
C ARG A 498 -2.93 -24.65 18.02
N GLY A 499 -1.89 -24.73 18.83
CA GLY A 499 -1.21 -25.98 19.21
C GLY A 499 -1.94 -26.82 20.25
N PHE A 500 -2.88 -26.25 20.99
CA PHE A 500 -3.57 -26.92 22.07
C PHE A 500 -4.45 -28.09 21.57
N LYS A 501 -4.21 -29.30 22.10
CA LYS A 501 -4.92 -30.52 21.73
C LYS A 501 -5.73 -31.12 22.91
N GLY A 502 -5.74 -30.45 24.07
CA GLY A 502 -6.39 -30.90 25.27
C GLY A 502 -7.92 -30.79 25.25
N ASN A 503 -8.54 -31.12 26.38
CA ASN A 503 -9.95 -30.93 26.66
C ASN A 503 -10.13 -29.60 27.39
N LEU A 504 -10.69 -28.59 26.71
CA LEU A 504 -10.87 -27.27 27.29
C LEU A 504 -11.91 -27.28 28.42
N GLN A 505 -12.96 -28.11 28.35
CA GLN A 505 -13.97 -28.22 29.38
C GLN A 505 -13.35 -28.65 30.73
N ALA A 506 -12.46 -29.64 30.70
CA ALA A 506 -11.78 -30.11 31.91
C ALA A 506 -10.85 -29.04 32.53
N TRP A 507 -10.29 -28.14 31.70
CA TRP A 507 -9.57 -26.96 32.20
C TRP A 507 -10.50 -25.93 32.83
N LEU A 508 -11.65 -25.62 32.21
CA LEU A 508 -12.62 -24.66 32.71
C LEU A 508 -13.33 -25.11 34.01
N GLU A 509 -13.37 -26.41 34.30
CA GLU A 509 -13.87 -26.93 35.57
C GLU A 509 -12.89 -26.65 36.74
N LYS A 510 -11.58 -26.59 36.45
CA LYS A 510 -10.53 -26.29 37.44
C LYS A 510 -10.17 -24.81 37.50
N VAL A 511 -10.25 -24.12 36.37
CA VAL A 511 -9.87 -22.71 36.23
C VAL A 511 -11.13 -21.85 36.05
N LYS A 512 -11.44 -21.03 37.06
CA LYS A 512 -12.52 -20.05 36.93
C LYS A 512 -12.05 -18.87 36.12
N SER A 513 -12.58 -18.69 34.91
CA SER A 513 -12.27 -17.57 34.03
C SER A 513 -13.51 -16.86 33.54
N ASP A 514 -13.44 -15.55 33.38
CA ASP A 514 -14.51 -14.74 32.82
C ASP A 514 -14.48 -14.68 31.27
N LEU A 515 -13.32 -15.00 30.68
CA LEU A 515 -13.09 -14.87 29.23
C LEU A 515 -12.17 -15.98 28.72
N VAL A 516 -12.56 -16.58 27.59
CA VAL A 516 -11.72 -17.45 26.78
C VAL A 516 -11.44 -16.79 25.45
N VAL A 517 -10.16 -16.66 25.06
CA VAL A 517 -9.73 -16.11 23.76
C VAL A 517 -9.22 -17.27 22.91
N LEU A 518 -9.83 -17.47 21.73
CA LEU A 518 -9.46 -18.50 20.77
C LEU A 518 -8.60 -17.93 19.66
N ASP A 519 -7.42 -18.51 19.43
CA ASP A 519 -6.49 -18.09 18.37
C ASP A 519 -7.03 -18.37 16.96
N THR A 520 -6.63 -17.56 16.00
CA THR A 520 -7.01 -17.67 14.58
C THR A 520 -6.55 -18.98 13.91
N GLY A 521 -5.42 -19.53 14.34
CA GLY A 521 -4.85 -20.76 13.79
C GLY A 521 -5.52 -22.06 14.23
N ILE A 522 -6.57 -22.02 15.04
CA ILE A 522 -7.31 -23.20 15.48
C ILE A 522 -8.17 -23.75 14.32
N SER A 523 -8.05 -25.06 14.04
CA SER A 523 -8.84 -25.68 12.98
C SER A 523 -10.35 -25.57 13.24
N ALA A 524 -11.16 -25.44 12.18
CA ALA A 524 -12.62 -25.22 12.27
C ALA A 524 -13.34 -26.27 13.13
N ALA A 525 -12.93 -27.55 13.03
CA ALA A 525 -13.51 -28.63 13.85
C ALA A 525 -13.24 -28.45 15.34
N ARG A 526 -11.98 -28.10 15.72
CA ARG A 526 -11.63 -27.83 17.14
C ARG A 526 -12.27 -26.56 17.64
N ARG A 527 -12.30 -25.52 16.84
CA ARG A 527 -12.97 -24.24 17.18
C ARG A 527 -14.42 -24.47 17.52
N THR A 528 -15.16 -25.21 16.69
CA THR A 528 -16.56 -25.58 16.97
C THR A 528 -16.72 -26.36 18.27
N LYS A 529 -15.77 -27.28 18.55
CA LYS A 529 -15.74 -28.03 19.81
C LYS A 529 -15.51 -27.09 21.01
N PHE A 530 -14.49 -26.23 20.97
CA PHE A 530 -14.17 -25.31 22.05
C PHE A 530 -15.30 -24.29 22.32
N LEU A 531 -15.94 -23.78 21.27
CA LEU A 531 -17.11 -22.91 21.40
C LEU A 531 -18.27 -23.60 22.14
N ARG A 532 -18.50 -24.90 21.89
CA ARG A 532 -19.53 -25.68 22.61
C ARG A 532 -19.14 -25.91 24.08
N GLU A 533 -17.88 -26.21 24.35
CA GLU A 533 -17.35 -26.44 25.69
C GLU A 533 -17.48 -25.16 26.54
N CYS A 534 -17.10 -23.99 26.01
CA CYS A 534 -17.23 -22.72 26.70
C CYS A 534 -18.71 -22.35 26.98
N ARG A 535 -19.61 -22.60 26.00
CA ARG A 535 -21.06 -22.36 26.22
C ARG A 535 -21.61 -23.23 27.36
N LYS A 536 -21.18 -24.49 27.47
CA LYS A 536 -21.59 -25.37 28.58
C LYS A 536 -21.09 -24.88 29.94
N SER A 537 -19.88 -24.31 29.98
CA SER A 537 -19.28 -23.77 31.20
C SER A 537 -19.75 -22.33 31.53
N GLY A 538 -20.60 -21.71 30.69
CA GLY A 538 -21.11 -20.33 30.89
C GLY A 538 -20.05 -19.24 30.76
N VAL A 539 -18.90 -19.50 30.13
CA VAL A 539 -17.79 -18.56 29.98
C VAL A 539 -17.90 -17.78 28.67
N ARG A 540 -17.64 -16.46 28.71
CA ARG A 540 -17.60 -15.64 27.50
C ARG A 540 -16.45 -16.06 26.59
N VAL A 541 -16.66 -16.04 25.27
CA VAL A 541 -15.64 -16.41 24.29
C VAL A 541 -15.41 -15.26 23.33
N HIS A 542 -14.15 -14.95 23.09
CA HIS A 542 -13.72 -14.10 22.00
C HIS A 542 -12.94 -14.92 20.97
N ASP A 543 -13.49 -15.07 19.79
CA ASP A 543 -12.87 -15.80 18.68
C ASP A 543 -12.15 -14.81 17.76
N LEU A 544 -10.82 -14.81 17.79
CA LEU A 544 -9.98 -13.90 17.01
C LEU A 544 -10.18 -14.05 15.48
N ASP A 545 -10.61 -15.23 15.00
CA ASP A 545 -10.90 -15.43 13.59
C ASP A 545 -12.23 -14.78 13.15
N ALA A 546 -13.22 -14.81 14.02
CA ALA A 546 -14.55 -14.28 13.73
C ALA A 546 -14.71 -12.80 14.12
N GLN A 547 -14.06 -12.36 15.19
CA GLN A 547 -14.25 -11.06 15.82
C GLN A 547 -13.03 -10.13 15.68
N GLY A 548 -11.89 -10.67 15.23
CA GLY A 548 -10.62 -9.93 15.11
C GLY A 548 -9.85 -9.83 16.41
N ALA A 549 -8.78 -9.06 16.41
CA ALA A 549 -7.92 -8.83 17.56
C ALA A 549 -8.69 -8.27 18.77
N LEU A 550 -8.22 -8.57 19.96
CA LEU A 550 -8.84 -8.13 21.22
C LEU A 550 -7.90 -7.24 22.01
N GLU A 551 -8.37 -6.04 22.36
CA GLU A 551 -7.73 -5.16 23.35
C GLU A 551 -8.37 -5.37 24.72
N MET A 552 -7.59 -5.63 25.74
CA MET A 552 -8.02 -5.66 27.13
C MET A 552 -7.30 -4.55 27.91
N PRO A 553 -8.01 -3.52 28.40
CA PRO A 553 -7.40 -2.51 29.25
C PRO A 553 -7.13 -3.10 30.64
N ILE A 554 -5.99 -2.73 31.22
CA ILE A 554 -5.62 -3.02 32.60
C ILE A 554 -5.59 -1.72 33.38
N ASP A 555 -6.10 -1.73 34.62
CA ASP A 555 -6.18 -0.53 35.44
C ASP A 555 -4.82 0.17 35.59
N ARG A 556 -4.80 1.49 35.40
CA ARG A 556 -3.60 2.34 35.35
C ARG A 556 -2.81 2.40 36.66
N HIS A 557 -3.33 1.89 37.77
CA HIS A 557 -2.65 1.94 39.08
C HIS A 557 -1.38 1.09 39.15
N CYS A 558 -1.15 0.18 38.19
CA CYS A 558 0.09 -0.60 38.12
C CYS A 558 1.23 0.07 37.35
N ALA A 559 0.98 1.15 36.59
CA ALA A 559 1.98 1.85 35.79
C ALA A 559 2.44 3.20 36.39
N ALA A 560 1.83 3.67 37.48
CA ALA A 560 1.95 5.04 37.96
C ALA A 560 2.65 5.21 39.33
N HIS A 561 3.51 4.29 39.72
CA HIS A 561 4.42 4.54 40.84
C HIS A 561 5.86 4.60 40.32
N ASP A 562 6.20 5.68 39.68
CA ASP A 562 7.49 6.41 39.65
C ASP A 562 7.58 7.25 38.37
N SER A 563 7.13 8.50 38.45
CA SER A 563 7.59 9.63 37.66
C SER A 563 8.42 10.54 38.52
#